data_6023c2357e712844cdbdca604454707e
#
_entry.id   6023c2357e712844cdbdca604454707e
#
_cell.length_a   1.000
_cell.length_b   1.000
_cell.length_c   1.000
_cell.angle_alpha   90.00
_cell.angle_beta   90.00
_cell.angle_gamma   90.00
#
_symmetry.space_group_name_H-M   'P 1'
#
loop_
_entity.id
_entity.type
_entity.pdbx_description
1 polymer ?
#
loop_
_entity_poly.entity_id
_entity_poly.type
_entity_poly.pdbx_seq_one_letter_code
_entity_poly.pdbx_strand_id
1 'polypeptide(L)'
;VIRENDALIFFNFREDSMRQIVEAFVGKEFNIFGKKELNNLYVASLTQYIENASLHVAFPIPEIKDGLAEVLSKNSKKQYHIAETEKYAHVTYFFNCLKNMPFDGETDFLSKSLKNPLENPEMRTDEIVGKVLSELDRYDFFVINFANGDTLSHFGNLEIAVKGIQAIDKAVGKIKSAVLERGGTMIVTSDHGNAESLTYRSSGESETRHNDNPVPFYLIGEEFERHRSDDDIASTMKQSSGLLADIAPTILELMGI
;
A
#
# COMPACT_ATOMS: atom_id res chain seq x y z
N VAL A 1 15.04 -30.25 -16.52
CA VAL A 1 14.20 -29.88 -17.69
C VAL A 1 12.82 -30.44 -17.46
N ILE A 2 11.81 -29.59 -17.51
CA ILE A 2 10.41 -29.96 -17.35
C ILE A 2 9.95 -30.72 -18.60
N ARG A 3 9.19 -31.78 -18.41
CA ARG A 3 8.71 -32.69 -19.46
C ARG A 3 7.18 -32.85 -19.39
N GLU A 4 6.62 -33.42 -20.43
CA GLU A 4 5.22 -33.86 -20.43
C GLU A 4 4.95 -34.82 -19.27
N ASN A 5 3.78 -34.74 -18.69
CA ASN A 5 3.33 -35.49 -17.49
C ASN A 5 4.09 -35.19 -16.20
N ASP A 6 4.92 -34.15 -16.15
CA ASP A 6 5.51 -33.70 -14.90
C ASP A 6 4.51 -32.91 -14.05
N ALA A 7 4.85 -32.74 -12.76
CA ALA A 7 4.16 -31.86 -11.85
C ALA A 7 5.04 -30.67 -11.47
N LEU A 8 4.45 -29.48 -11.50
CA LEU A 8 5.08 -28.25 -11.05
C LEU A 8 4.35 -27.73 -9.83
N ILE A 9 5.09 -27.38 -8.77
CA ILE A 9 4.54 -26.76 -7.58
C ILE A 9 5.25 -25.41 -7.39
N PHE A 10 4.47 -24.34 -7.47
CA PHE A 10 4.93 -22.99 -7.15
C PHE A 10 4.58 -22.69 -5.68
N PHE A 11 5.57 -22.70 -4.79
CA PHE A 11 5.35 -22.59 -3.35
C PHE A 11 5.73 -21.22 -2.78
N ASN A 12 5.31 -20.16 -3.44
CA ASN A 12 5.46 -18.78 -3.00
C ASN A 12 4.08 -18.21 -2.62
N PHE A 13 3.96 -17.56 -1.45
CA PHE A 13 2.74 -16.89 -1.05
C PHE A 13 2.59 -15.50 -1.67
N ARG A 14 3.67 -14.87 -2.10
CA ARG A 14 3.63 -13.57 -2.75
C ARG A 14 3.24 -13.73 -4.22
N GLU A 15 2.02 -13.35 -4.55
CA GLU A 15 1.42 -13.58 -5.87
C GLU A 15 2.03 -12.71 -6.97
N ASP A 16 2.29 -11.42 -6.70
CA ASP A 16 2.73 -10.43 -7.69
C ASP A 16 4.00 -10.86 -8.42
N SER A 17 4.99 -11.38 -7.69
CA SER A 17 6.26 -11.85 -8.26
C SER A 17 6.14 -13.16 -9.03
N MET A 18 5.03 -13.89 -8.88
CA MET A 18 4.82 -15.20 -9.52
C MET A 18 3.99 -15.14 -10.79
N ARG A 19 3.24 -14.06 -11.03
CA ARG A 19 2.31 -13.95 -12.17
C ARG A 19 2.98 -14.25 -13.50
N GLN A 20 4.07 -13.57 -13.81
CA GLN A 20 4.77 -13.71 -15.11
C GLN A 20 5.30 -15.12 -15.36
N ILE A 21 5.96 -15.72 -14.36
CA ILE A 21 6.51 -17.06 -14.54
C ILE A 21 5.41 -18.12 -14.67
N VAL A 22 4.35 -18.01 -13.88
CA VAL A 22 3.24 -18.97 -13.94
C VAL A 22 2.48 -18.84 -15.25
N GLU A 23 2.26 -17.60 -15.73
CA GLU A 23 1.63 -17.34 -17.02
C GLU A 23 2.36 -18.04 -18.19
N ALA A 24 3.68 -18.14 -18.13
CA ALA A 24 4.47 -18.85 -19.11
C ALA A 24 4.13 -20.36 -19.19
N PHE A 25 3.59 -20.97 -18.12
CA PHE A 25 3.19 -22.38 -18.09
C PHE A 25 1.70 -22.59 -18.37
N VAL A 26 0.83 -21.74 -17.81
CA VAL A 26 -0.63 -21.95 -17.86
C VAL A 26 -1.37 -20.94 -18.72
N GLY A 27 -0.71 -19.84 -19.12
CA GLY A 27 -1.33 -18.79 -19.94
C GLY A 27 -1.70 -19.29 -21.35
N LYS A 28 -2.95 -19.15 -21.71
CA LYS A 28 -3.46 -19.57 -23.05
C LYS A 28 -2.99 -18.64 -24.18
N GLU A 29 -2.79 -17.35 -23.87
CA GLU A 29 -2.43 -16.31 -24.84
C GLU A 29 -0.98 -15.82 -24.65
N PHE A 30 -0.13 -16.63 -23.99
CA PHE A 30 1.25 -16.25 -23.73
C PHE A 30 2.06 -16.18 -25.04
N ASN A 31 2.59 -14.99 -25.38
CA ASN A 31 3.29 -14.70 -26.62
C ASN A 31 4.62 -13.95 -26.47
N ILE A 32 5.11 -13.80 -25.21
CA ILE A 32 6.33 -13.01 -24.93
C ILE A 32 7.58 -13.69 -25.49
N PHE A 33 7.62 -15.01 -25.49
CA PHE A 33 8.68 -15.83 -26.12
C PHE A 33 8.12 -17.17 -26.61
N GLY A 34 8.82 -17.78 -27.56
CA GLY A 34 8.46 -19.12 -28.05
C GLY A 34 8.60 -20.17 -26.95
N LYS A 35 7.53 -20.90 -26.67
CA LYS A 35 7.55 -22.02 -25.72
C LYS A 35 7.09 -23.32 -26.38
N LYS A 36 7.62 -24.45 -25.90
CA LYS A 36 7.09 -25.77 -26.24
C LYS A 36 5.87 -26.03 -25.37
N GLU A 37 4.77 -26.41 -25.99
CA GLU A 37 3.62 -26.90 -25.25
C GLU A 37 3.94 -28.26 -24.62
N LEU A 38 3.59 -28.39 -23.33
CA LEU A 38 3.78 -29.59 -22.55
C LEU A 38 2.42 -30.19 -22.22
N ASN A 39 2.16 -31.39 -22.77
CA ASN A 39 0.90 -32.07 -22.51
C ASN A 39 0.88 -32.67 -21.11
N ASN A 40 -0.33 -32.67 -20.48
CA ASN A 40 -0.57 -33.26 -19.17
C ASN A 40 0.35 -32.71 -18.04
N LEU A 41 0.76 -31.45 -18.15
CA LEU A 41 1.48 -30.81 -17.05
C LEU A 41 0.53 -30.54 -15.89
N TYR A 42 0.80 -31.09 -14.71
CA TYR A 42 0.08 -30.75 -13.49
C TYR A 42 0.71 -29.53 -12.86
N VAL A 43 -0.03 -28.43 -12.76
CA VAL A 43 0.48 -27.17 -12.19
C VAL A 43 -0.30 -26.82 -10.94
N ALA A 44 0.42 -26.71 -9.82
CA ALA A 44 -0.14 -26.31 -8.53
C ALA A 44 0.58 -25.07 -7.98
N SER A 45 -0.14 -24.30 -7.17
CA SER A 45 0.39 -23.12 -6.46
C SER A 45 -0.08 -23.09 -5.02
N LEU A 46 0.65 -22.37 -4.17
CA LEU A 46 0.19 -22.14 -2.79
C LEU A 46 -0.99 -21.18 -2.74
N THR A 47 -0.93 -20.10 -3.50
CA THR A 47 -2.05 -19.13 -3.59
C THR A 47 -2.41 -18.86 -5.04
N GLN A 48 -3.47 -18.11 -5.27
CA GLN A 48 -3.96 -17.81 -6.63
C GLN A 48 -3.14 -16.68 -7.25
N TYR A 49 -2.30 -17.00 -8.22
CA TYR A 49 -1.46 -16.02 -8.91
C TYR A 49 -2.16 -15.38 -10.13
N ILE A 50 -3.04 -16.14 -10.78
CA ILE A 50 -3.73 -15.75 -12.01
C ILE A 50 -5.18 -16.21 -11.92
N GLU A 51 -6.12 -15.33 -12.24
CA GLU A 51 -7.53 -15.67 -12.34
C GLU A 51 -7.81 -16.54 -13.57
N ASN A 52 -8.75 -17.45 -13.45
CA ASN A 52 -9.24 -18.29 -14.56
C ASN A 52 -8.16 -19.14 -15.27
N ALA A 53 -7.01 -19.37 -14.66
CA ALA A 53 -5.98 -20.25 -15.19
C ALA A 53 -6.22 -21.71 -14.80
N SER A 54 -5.72 -22.65 -15.63
CA SER A 54 -5.69 -24.09 -15.30
C SER A 54 -4.60 -24.36 -14.26
N LEU A 55 -4.87 -23.95 -13.01
CA LEU A 55 -3.94 -23.98 -11.88
C LEU A 55 -4.65 -24.59 -10.66
N HIS A 56 -4.01 -25.56 -10.03
CA HIS A 56 -4.51 -26.14 -8.79
C HIS A 56 -4.02 -25.31 -7.60
N VAL A 57 -4.91 -24.52 -6.99
CA VAL A 57 -4.57 -23.63 -5.88
C VAL A 57 -4.78 -24.34 -4.55
N ALA A 58 -3.71 -24.45 -3.74
CA ALA A 58 -3.76 -25.12 -2.43
C ALA A 58 -4.51 -24.29 -1.39
N PHE A 59 -4.28 -22.99 -1.38
CA PHE A 59 -4.91 -22.03 -0.46
C PHE A 59 -5.54 -20.90 -1.29
N PRO A 60 -6.77 -21.09 -1.78
CA PRO A 60 -7.46 -20.04 -2.52
C PRO A 60 -7.66 -18.82 -1.61
N ILE A 61 -7.61 -17.64 -2.22
CA ILE A 61 -7.84 -16.39 -1.52
C ILE A 61 -9.29 -16.39 -1.02
N PRO A 62 -9.53 -16.20 0.29
CA PRO A 62 -10.90 -16.07 0.78
C PRO A 62 -11.55 -14.81 0.19
N GLU A 63 -12.81 -14.90 -0.15
CA GLU A 63 -13.58 -13.72 -0.53
C GLU A 63 -13.72 -12.81 0.70
N ILE A 64 -13.08 -11.65 0.66
CA ILE A 64 -13.22 -10.63 1.70
C ILE A 64 -14.39 -9.73 1.32
N LYS A 65 -15.38 -9.66 2.20
CA LYS A 65 -16.58 -8.82 2.06
C LYS A 65 -16.49 -7.64 3.01
N ASP A 66 -17.21 -6.58 2.65
CA ASP A 66 -17.34 -5.39 3.48
C ASP A 66 -15.98 -4.74 3.85
N GLY A 67 -15.03 -4.80 2.92
CA GLY A 67 -13.82 -3.98 3.01
C GLY A 67 -14.16 -2.49 2.94
N LEU A 68 -13.26 -1.63 3.46
CA LEU A 68 -13.53 -0.20 3.59
C LEU A 68 -14.03 0.43 2.28
N ALA A 69 -13.37 0.21 1.15
CA ALA A 69 -13.78 0.76 -0.14
C ALA A 69 -15.19 0.28 -0.57
N GLU A 70 -15.50 -0.99 -0.32
CA GLU A 70 -16.82 -1.56 -0.62
C GLU A 70 -17.92 -0.93 0.25
N VAL A 71 -17.66 -0.75 1.55
CA VAL A 71 -18.62 -0.13 2.48
C VAL A 71 -18.85 1.32 2.11
N LEU A 72 -17.82 2.08 1.80
CA LEU A 72 -17.93 3.47 1.34
C LEU A 72 -18.76 3.57 0.07
N SER A 73 -18.52 2.71 -0.91
CA SER A 73 -19.28 2.65 -2.16
C SER A 73 -20.76 2.32 -1.91
N LYS A 74 -21.07 1.31 -1.06
CA LYS A 74 -22.44 0.97 -0.65
C LYS A 74 -23.16 2.14 0.02
N ASN A 75 -22.42 3.04 0.67
CA ASN A 75 -22.96 4.27 1.27
C ASN A 75 -22.87 5.49 0.34
N SER A 76 -22.67 5.28 -0.96
CA SER A 76 -22.62 6.31 -2.00
C SER A 76 -21.53 7.37 -1.76
N LYS A 77 -20.46 7.02 -1.04
CA LYS A 77 -19.31 7.89 -0.81
C LYS A 77 -18.35 7.83 -1.99
N LYS A 78 -17.91 8.99 -2.46
CA LYS A 78 -16.92 9.10 -3.52
C LYS A 78 -15.51 8.97 -2.93
N GLN A 79 -14.68 8.16 -3.57
CA GLN A 79 -13.33 7.82 -3.11
C GLN A 79 -12.28 8.20 -4.14
N TYR A 80 -11.15 8.69 -3.70
CA TYR A 80 -9.99 9.00 -4.55
C TYR A 80 -8.75 8.32 -4.01
N HIS A 81 -8.19 7.37 -4.78
CA HIS A 81 -7.02 6.59 -4.41
C HIS A 81 -5.82 7.05 -5.25
N ILE A 82 -4.71 7.36 -4.60
CA ILE A 82 -3.53 7.90 -5.28
C ILE A 82 -2.24 7.38 -4.69
N ALA A 83 -1.35 6.91 -5.55
CA ALA A 83 0.01 6.52 -5.21
C ALA A 83 0.94 6.55 -6.41
N GLU A 84 2.25 6.43 -6.14
CA GLU A 84 3.24 6.10 -7.16
C GLU A 84 3.16 4.64 -7.59
N THR A 85 3.83 4.32 -8.71
CA THR A 85 3.81 2.99 -9.35
C THR A 85 4.08 1.85 -8.36
N GLU A 86 5.06 2.00 -7.47
CA GLU A 86 5.47 0.97 -6.50
C GLU A 86 4.38 0.65 -5.47
N LYS A 87 3.53 1.62 -5.18
CA LYS A 87 2.48 1.52 -4.15
C LYS A 87 1.06 1.62 -4.71
N TYR A 88 0.91 1.69 -6.03
CA TYR A 88 -0.41 1.80 -6.65
C TYR A 88 -1.32 0.60 -6.34
N ALA A 89 -0.79 -0.61 -6.44
CA ALA A 89 -1.55 -1.80 -6.08
C ALA A 89 -1.98 -1.83 -4.60
N HIS A 90 -1.22 -1.18 -3.71
CA HIS A 90 -1.55 -1.14 -2.28
C HIS A 90 -2.79 -0.28 -2.01
N VAL A 91 -2.94 0.84 -2.70
CA VAL A 91 -4.09 1.74 -2.55
C VAL A 91 -5.28 1.36 -3.45
N THR A 92 -5.13 0.40 -4.35
CA THR A 92 -6.19 -0.09 -5.27
C THR A 92 -6.48 -1.57 -5.01
N TYR A 93 -5.82 -2.48 -5.68
CA TYR A 93 -6.08 -3.92 -5.64
C TYR A 93 -6.12 -4.50 -4.20
N PHE A 94 -5.10 -4.22 -3.38
CA PHE A 94 -5.07 -4.72 -2.00
C PHE A 94 -6.09 -4.01 -1.10
N PHE A 95 -6.23 -2.70 -1.25
CA PHE A 95 -7.22 -1.92 -0.52
C PHE A 95 -8.65 -2.34 -0.86
N ASN A 96 -8.90 -2.72 -2.12
CA ASN A 96 -10.16 -3.24 -2.62
C ASN A 96 -10.36 -4.74 -2.33
N CYS A 97 -9.64 -5.28 -1.34
CA CYS A 97 -9.75 -6.68 -0.94
C CYS A 97 -9.51 -7.65 -2.11
N LEU A 98 -8.43 -7.40 -2.87
CA LEU A 98 -7.98 -8.20 -4.02
C LEU A 98 -8.90 -8.16 -5.23
N LYS A 99 -9.73 -7.13 -5.36
CA LYS A 99 -10.57 -6.89 -6.55
C LYS A 99 -9.84 -5.94 -7.51
N ASN A 100 -9.77 -6.32 -8.78
CA ASN A 100 -9.07 -5.54 -9.82
C ASN A 100 -9.90 -4.34 -10.34
N MET A 101 -11.22 -4.37 -10.14
CA MET A 101 -12.08 -3.30 -10.61
C MET A 101 -12.37 -2.31 -9.47
N PRO A 102 -12.32 -1.01 -9.75
CA PRO A 102 -12.73 0.00 -8.78
C PRO A 102 -14.21 -0.17 -8.42
N PHE A 103 -14.57 0.22 -7.21
CA PHE A 103 -15.96 0.28 -6.78
C PHE A 103 -16.68 1.51 -7.34
N ASP A 104 -18.01 1.49 -7.35
CA ASP A 104 -18.79 2.66 -7.74
C ASP A 104 -18.42 3.87 -6.88
N GLY A 105 -18.12 5.00 -7.52
CA GLY A 105 -17.66 6.22 -6.86
C GLY A 105 -16.17 6.29 -6.57
N GLU A 106 -15.39 5.25 -6.87
CA GLU A 106 -13.95 5.21 -6.75
C GLU A 106 -13.26 5.75 -8.01
N THR A 107 -12.22 6.51 -7.81
CA THR A 107 -11.31 6.98 -8.87
C THR A 107 -9.87 6.76 -8.44
N ASP A 108 -9.11 6.09 -9.28
CA ASP A 108 -7.71 5.76 -9.05
C ASP A 108 -6.79 6.64 -9.86
N PHE A 109 -5.77 7.20 -9.23
CA PHE A 109 -4.75 7.98 -9.91
C PHE A 109 -3.35 7.39 -9.69
N LEU A 110 -2.73 6.97 -10.79
CA LEU A 110 -1.35 6.52 -10.82
C LEU A 110 -0.40 7.67 -11.12
N SER A 111 0.41 8.08 -10.16
CA SER A 111 1.57 8.93 -10.39
C SER A 111 2.75 8.06 -10.82
N LYS A 112 3.20 8.23 -12.06
CA LYS A 112 4.28 7.39 -12.61
C LYS A 112 5.61 7.69 -11.95
N SER A 113 6.18 6.71 -11.25
CA SER A 113 7.43 6.85 -10.51
C SER A 113 8.63 7.28 -11.36
N LEU A 114 9.58 7.93 -10.72
CA LEU A 114 10.86 8.30 -11.32
C LEU A 114 11.76 7.06 -11.44
N LYS A 115 12.63 7.05 -12.46
CA LYS A 115 13.54 5.93 -12.69
C LYS A 115 14.60 5.76 -11.60
N ASN A 116 15.01 6.86 -10.97
CA ASN A 116 16.06 6.88 -9.95
C ASN A 116 15.61 7.69 -8.75
N PRO A 117 14.99 7.07 -7.74
CA PRO A 117 14.55 7.76 -6.53
C PRO A 117 15.70 8.26 -5.65
N LEU A 118 16.92 7.68 -5.76
CA LEU A 118 18.07 8.13 -4.99
C LEU A 118 18.55 9.54 -5.39
N GLU A 119 18.40 9.91 -6.65
CA GLU A 119 18.73 11.25 -7.14
C GLU A 119 17.65 12.27 -6.82
N ASN A 120 16.43 11.81 -6.58
CA ASN A 120 15.25 12.66 -6.33
C ASN A 120 14.45 12.09 -5.16
N PRO A 121 14.90 12.27 -3.90
CA PRO A 121 14.24 11.71 -2.71
C PRO A 121 12.81 12.22 -2.47
N GLU A 122 12.45 13.37 -3.03
CA GLU A 122 11.09 13.89 -3.01
C GLU A 122 10.13 13.03 -3.85
N MET A 123 10.67 12.23 -4.80
CA MET A 123 9.91 11.36 -5.69
C MET A 123 8.76 12.12 -6.38
N ARG A 124 7.52 11.62 -6.32
CA ARG A 124 6.34 12.28 -6.91
C ARG A 124 5.46 12.99 -5.86
N THR A 125 6.01 13.26 -4.69
CA THR A 125 5.26 13.84 -3.57
C THR A 125 4.51 15.12 -3.96
N ASP A 126 5.15 16.06 -4.66
CA ASP A 126 4.48 17.32 -5.07
C ASP A 126 3.38 17.10 -6.12
N GLU A 127 3.53 16.13 -7.03
CA GLU A 127 2.46 15.75 -7.98
C GLU A 127 1.26 15.18 -7.25
N ILE A 128 1.48 14.26 -6.30
CA ILE A 128 0.43 13.68 -5.47
C ILE A 128 -0.30 14.77 -4.69
N VAL A 129 0.43 15.64 -4.00
CA VAL A 129 -0.15 16.78 -3.27
C VAL A 129 -1.00 17.65 -4.18
N GLY A 130 -0.47 18.05 -5.35
CA GLY A 130 -1.18 18.89 -6.31
C GLY A 130 -2.51 18.25 -6.77
N LYS A 131 -2.49 16.94 -7.04
CA LYS A 131 -3.68 16.17 -7.41
C LYS A 131 -4.69 16.09 -6.28
N VAL A 132 -4.25 15.73 -5.07
CA VAL A 132 -5.13 15.67 -3.90
C VAL A 132 -5.82 17.02 -3.68
N LEU A 133 -5.05 18.12 -3.63
CA LEU A 133 -5.60 19.46 -3.39
C LEU A 133 -6.61 19.87 -4.47
N SER A 134 -6.42 19.48 -5.73
CA SER A 134 -7.35 19.80 -6.82
C SER A 134 -8.66 19.02 -6.76
N GLU A 135 -8.70 17.91 -6.02
CA GLU A 135 -9.84 16.99 -5.95
C GLU A 135 -10.59 17.03 -4.62
N LEU A 136 -10.09 17.76 -3.59
CA LEU A 136 -10.65 17.75 -2.22
C LEU A 136 -12.14 18.06 -2.15
N ASP A 137 -12.66 18.92 -3.04
CA ASP A 137 -14.07 19.32 -3.05
C ASP A 137 -14.97 18.34 -3.82
N ARG A 138 -14.41 17.28 -4.41
CA ARG A 138 -15.13 16.34 -5.29
C ARG A 138 -15.35 14.97 -4.70
N TYR A 139 -14.56 14.61 -3.70
CA TYR A 139 -14.55 13.29 -3.08
C TYR A 139 -14.73 13.39 -1.57
N ASP A 140 -15.38 12.38 -1.00
CA ASP A 140 -15.65 12.27 0.43
C ASP A 140 -14.50 11.61 1.19
N PHE A 141 -13.71 10.78 0.50
CA PHE A 141 -12.65 9.98 1.11
C PHE A 141 -11.42 9.89 0.20
N PHE A 142 -10.24 9.96 0.79
CA PHE A 142 -8.96 9.86 0.08
C PHE A 142 -8.07 8.78 0.69
N VAL A 143 -7.50 7.92 -0.17
CA VAL A 143 -6.39 7.03 0.17
C VAL A 143 -5.15 7.54 -0.54
N ILE A 144 -4.17 7.99 0.23
CA ILE A 144 -2.95 8.61 -0.29
C ILE A 144 -1.75 7.81 0.22
N ASN A 145 -0.91 7.33 -0.67
CA ASN A 145 0.35 6.72 -0.29
C ASN A 145 1.53 7.56 -0.79
N PHE A 146 2.45 7.87 0.11
CA PHE A 146 3.76 8.44 -0.19
C PHE A 146 4.81 7.34 -0.06
N ALA A 147 5.35 6.89 -1.17
CA ALA A 147 6.26 5.75 -1.23
C ALA A 147 7.67 6.03 -0.70
N ASN A 148 8.03 7.30 -0.46
CA ASN A 148 9.39 7.73 -0.12
C ASN A 148 9.95 7.00 1.10
N GLY A 149 9.17 6.88 2.19
CA GLY A 149 9.63 6.25 3.43
C GLY A 149 10.11 4.83 3.19
N ASP A 150 9.29 4.00 2.58
CA ASP A 150 9.60 2.61 2.30
C ASP A 150 10.66 2.47 1.19
N THR A 151 10.42 3.08 0.03
CA THR A 151 11.30 2.95 -1.14
C THR A 151 12.73 3.36 -0.83
N LEU A 152 12.94 4.49 -0.15
CA LEU A 152 14.29 5.00 0.12
C LEU A 152 14.98 4.23 1.24
N SER A 153 14.24 3.70 2.20
CA SER A 153 14.77 2.89 3.29
C SER A 153 15.38 1.57 2.81
N HIS A 154 14.84 0.98 1.76
CA HIS A 154 15.39 -0.22 1.15
C HIS A 154 16.82 -0.07 0.60
N PHE A 155 17.29 1.16 0.41
CA PHE A 155 18.68 1.42 0.01
C PHE A 155 19.65 1.51 1.21
N GLY A 156 19.16 1.52 2.44
CA GLY A 156 19.97 1.57 3.66
C GLY A 156 20.78 2.87 3.82
N ASN A 157 20.35 3.96 3.17
CA ASN A 157 21.00 5.27 3.22
C ASN A 157 20.19 6.24 4.07
N LEU A 158 20.65 6.49 5.29
CA LEU A 158 19.96 7.34 6.26
C LEU A 158 19.73 8.76 5.74
N GLU A 159 20.74 9.39 5.10
CA GLU A 159 20.62 10.76 4.62
C GLU A 159 19.51 10.90 3.57
N ILE A 160 19.44 9.95 2.66
CA ILE A 160 18.42 9.93 1.59
C ILE A 160 17.03 9.63 2.17
N ALA A 161 16.95 8.68 3.11
CA ALA A 161 15.69 8.38 3.80
C ALA A 161 15.16 9.61 4.56
N VAL A 162 16.02 10.33 5.28
CA VAL A 162 15.65 11.58 5.98
C VAL A 162 15.10 12.62 4.99
N LYS A 163 15.72 12.81 3.83
CA LYS A 163 15.21 13.74 2.80
C LYS A 163 13.82 13.33 2.30
N GLY A 164 13.59 12.03 2.09
CA GLY A 164 12.29 11.50 1.73
C GLY A 164 11.23 11.75 2.79
N ILE A 165 11.54 11.49 4.06
CA ILE A 165 10.62 11.76 5.18
C ILE A 165 10.33 13.27 5.32
N GLN A 166 11.33 14.14 5.12
CA GLN A 166 11.11 15.59 5.09
C GLN A 166 10.18 16.04 3.96
N ALA A 167 10.22 15.36 2.81
CA ALA A 167 9.29 15.64 1.72
C ALA A 167 7.85 15.21 2.10
N ILE A 168 7.69 14.04 2.72
CA ILE A 168 6.40 13.57 3.26
C ILE A 168 5.86 14.55 4.32
N ASP A 169 6.69 15.00 5.25
CA ASP A 169 6.28 15.94 6.31
C ASP A 169 5.69 17.24 5.72
N LYS A 170 6.38 17.81 4.74
CA LYS A 170 5.89 18.99 4.01
C LYS A 170 4.58 18.73 3.27
N ALA A 171 4.44 17.56 2.66
CA ALA A 171 3.23 17.14 1.95
C ALA A 171 2.04 17.00 2.91
N VAL A 172 2.26 16.29 4.02
CA VAL A 172 1.28 16.13 5.10
C VAL A 172 0.84 17.49 5.63
N GLY A 173 1.78 18.43 5.86
CA GLY A 173 1.47 19.79 6.29
C GLY A 173 0.56 20.55 5.33
N LYS A 174 0.83 20.47 4.00
CA LYS A 174 0.01 21.11 2.97
C LYS A 174 -1.40 20.52 2.92
N ILE A 175 -1.52 19.18 2.91
CA ILE A 175 -2.81 18.49 2.86
C ILE A 175 -3.60 18.74 4.13
N LYS A 176 -2.95 18.64 5.31
CA LYS A 176 -3.56 18.94 6.61
C LYS A 176 -4.25 20.30 6.60
N SER A 177 -3.53 21.35 6.21
CA SER A 177 -4.09 22.70 6.20
C SER A 177 -5.34 22.78 5.33
N ALA A 178 -5.29 22.24 4.11
CA ALA A 178 -6.41 22.26 3.18
C ALA A 178 -7.62 21.41 3.65
N VAL A 179 -7.37 20.29 4.33
CA VAL A 179 -8.42 19.43 4.90
C VAL A 179 -9.09 20.13 6.08
N LEU A 180 -8.32 20.73 6.99
CA LEU A 180 -8.87 21.45 8.15
C LEU A 180 -9.67 22.70 7.74
N GLU A 181 -9.22 23.45 6.72
CA GLU A 181 -9.99 24.59 6.16
C GLU A 181 -11.38 24.18 5.65
N ARG A 182 -11.59 22.90 5.37
CA ARG A 182 -12.87 22.31 4.93
C ARG A 182 -13.63 21.60 6.04
N GLY A 183 -13.16 21.68 7.27
CA GLY A 183 -13.74 20.95 8.42
C GLY A 183 -13.57 19.43 8.30
N GLY A 184 -12.59 18.98 7.50
CA GLY A 184 -12.32 17.56 7.31
C GLY A 184 -11.42 16.98 8.41
N THR A 185 -11.35 15.64 8.44
CA THR A 185 -10.48 14.87 9.33
C THR A 185 -9.41 14.16 8.52
N MET A 186 -8.19 14.08 9.04
CA MET A 186 -7.06 13.40 8.42
C MET A 186 -6.45 12.37 9.36
N ILE A 187 -6.18 11.17 8.84
CA ILE A 187 -5.40 10.15 9.53
C ILE A 187 -4.06 10.01 8.82
N VAL A 188 -2.97 9.98 9.58
CA VAL A 188 -1.63 9.66 9.08
C VAL A 188 -1.11 8.43 9.81
N THR A 189 -0.77 7.41 9.05
CA THR A 189 -0.25 6.14 9.58
C THR A 189 0.72 5.48 8.60
N SER A 190 1.19 4.30 8.93
CA SER A 190 2.01 3.44 8.06
C SER A 190 1.49 2.00 8.14
N ASP A 191 1.81 1.20 7.14
CA ASP A 191 1.46 -0.24 7.06
C ASP A 191 2.45 -1.13 7.81
N HIS A 192 3.71 -0.71 7.96
CA HIS A 192 4.78 -1.41 8.68
C HIS A 192 5.91 -0.46 9.07
N GLY A 193 6.84 -0.94 9.89
CA GLY A 193 8.08 -0.26 10.21
C GLY A 193 9.16 -0.52 9.15
N ASN A 194 10.03 0.44 8.95
CA ASN A 194 11.23 0.36 8.11
C ASN A 194 12.17 1.56 8.39
N ALA A 195 11.75 2.77 8.03
CA ALA A 195 12.56 3.99 8.03
C ALA A 195 13.12 4.37 9.42
N GLU A 196 12.46 3.97 10.50
CA GLU A 196 12.89 4.23 11.87
C GLU A 196 14.03 3.31 12.35
N SER A 197 14.36 2.26 11.58
CA SER A 197 15.37 1.26 11.93
C SER A 197 16.24 0.86 10.73
N LEU A 198 17.05 1.81 10.24
CA LEU A 198 17.90 1.62 9.06
C LEU A 198 19.27 0.97 9.35
N THR A 199 19.57 0.68 10.61
CA THR A 199 20.84 0.07 11.00
C THR A 199 20.63 -0.97 12.10
N TYR A 200 21.33 -2.09 11.98
CA TYR A 200 21.39 -3.06 13.05
C TYR A 200 22.15 -2.49 14.23
N ARG A 201 21.54 -2.44 15.42
CA ARG A 201 22.19 -1.94 16.65
C ARG A 201 23.42 -2.75 17.03
N SER A 202 23.46 -4.03 16.66
CA SER A 202 24.54 -4.96 17.04
C SER A 202 25.77 -4.84 16.15
N SER A 203 25.59 -4.58 14.83
CA SER A 203 26.70 -4.58 13.87
C SER A 203 26.95 -3.21 13.23
N GLY A 204 25.98 -2.28 13.29
CA GLY A 204 26.05 -1.01 12.58
C GLY A 204 25.84 -1.14 11.07
N GLU A 205 25.57 -2.35 10.56
CA GLU A 205 25.26 -2.58 9.15
C GLU A 205 23.87 -2.05 8.79
N SER A 206 23.67 -1.75 7.51
CA SER A 206 22.39 -1.26 7.03
C SER A 206 21.30 -2.35 7.13
N GLU A 207 20.18 -2.00 7.76
CA GLU A 207 18.94 -2.78 7.72
C GLU A 207 18.04 -2.21 6.60
N THR A 208 17.61 -3.06 5.70
CA THR A 208 16.82 -2.67 4.52
C THR A 208 15.48 -3.39 4.44
N ARG A 209 15.14 -4.16 5.47
CA ARG A 209 13.90 -4.96 5.52
C ARG A 209 12.85 -4.27 6.36
N HIS A 210 11.60 -4.61 6.06
CA HIS A 210 10.48 -4.26 6.93
C HIS A 210 10.65 -4.91 8.30
N ASN A 211 10.10 -4.26 9.31
CA ASN A 211 10.07 -4.76 10.68
C ASN A 211 8.66 -4.63 11.28
N ASP A 212 8.45 -5.23 12.43
CA ASP A 212 7.19 -5.27 13.17
C ASP A 212 7.10 -4.19 14.29
N ASN A 213 7.91 -3.16 14.20
CA ASN A 213 7.80 -2.02 15.12
C ASN A 213 6.42 -1.37 15.02
N PRO A 214 5.89 -0.85 16.14
CA PRO A 214 4.67 -0.07 16.11
C PRO A 214 4.78 1.12 15.17
N VAL A 215 3.71 1.35 14.39
CA VAL A 215 3.61 2.48 13.46
C VAL A 215 2.88 3.66 14.11
N PRO A 216 3.14 4.90 13.67
CA PRO A 216 2.43 6.06 14.18
C PRO A 216 0.94 6.03 13.75
N PHE A 217 0.08 6.58 14.59
CA PHE A 217 -1.30 6.89 14.26
C PHE A 217 -1.62 8.30 14.72
N TYR A 218 -1.77 9.21 13.77
CA TYR A 218 -2.16 10.60 14.02
C TYR A 218 -3.59 10.83 13.53
N LEU A 219 -4.48 11.18 14.45
CA LEU A 219 -5.83 11.62 14.15
C LEU A 219 -5.86 13.15 14.25
N ILE A 220 -6.18 13.81 13.16
CA ILE A 220 -6.08 15.26 12.98
C ILE A 220 -7.44 15.81 12.55
N GLY A 221 -8.00 16.70 13.34
CA GLY A 221 -9.28 17.36 13.13
C GLY A 221 -9.49 18.37 14.24
N GLU A 222 -10.35 19.39 14.06
CA GLU A 222 -10.59 20.41 15.07
C GLU A 222 -11.10 19.80 16.40
N GLU A 223 -11.98 18.80 16.32
CA GLU A 223 -12.54 18.11 17.48
C GLU A 223 -11.52 17.24 18.24
N PHE A 224 -10.38 16.92 17.64
CA PHE A 224 -9.32 16.08 18.23
C PHE A 224 -8.15 16.90 18.75
N GLU A 225 -8.18 18.22 18.58
CA GLU A 225 -7.11 19.08 19.08
C GLU A 225 -7.02 19.01 20.62
N ARG A 226 -5.85 18.58 21.09
CA ARG A 226 -5.57 18.47 22.53
C ARG A 226 -4.17 18.99 22.80
N HIS A 227 -4.06 19.87 23.78
CA HIS A 227 -2.75 20.25 24.29
C HIS A 227 -2.16 19.07 25.10
N ARG A 228 -0.99 18.60 24.69
CA ARG A 228 -0.26 17.56 25.42
C ARG A 228 1.12 18.08 25.77
N SER A 229 1.64 17.70 26.94
CA SER A 229 3.02 17.95 27.30
C SER A 229 3.96 17.03 26.51
N ASP A 230 5.23 17.40 26.39
CA ASP A 230 6.26 16.57 25.74
C ASP A 230 6.39 15.20 26.44
N ASP A 231 6.22 15.15 27.76
CA ASP A 231 6.23 13.91 28.53
C ASP A 231 5.04 12.99 28.20
N ASP A 232 3.83 13.56 28.02
CA ASP A 232 2.65 12.81 27.62
C ASP A 232 2.83 12.23 26.21
N ILE A 233 3.38 13.02 25.29
CA ILE A 233 3.71 12.59 23.93
C ILE A 233 4.73 11.44 23.97
N ALA A 234 5.84 11.63 24.68
CA ALA A 234 6.88 10.62 24.81
C ALA A 234 6.38 9.32 25.47
N SER A 235 5.46 9.42 26.42
CA SER A 235 4.81 8.27 27.07
C SER A 235 3.90 7.53 26.10
N THR A 236 3.07 8.27 25.35
CA THR A 236 2.15 7.69 24.36
C THR A 236 2.89 6.97 23.24
N MET A 237 4.01 7.53 22.75
CA MET A 237 4.85 6.92 21.72
C MET A 237 5.50 5.59 22.13
N LYS A 238 5.57 5.28 23.43
CA LYS A 238 6.13 4.03 23.94
C LYS A 238 5.11 2.90 24.09
N GLN A 239 3.83 3.20 23.90
CA GLN A 239 2.73 2.26 24.11
C GLN A 239 1.97 2.06 22.81
N SER A 240 1.86 0.80 22.37
CA SER A 240 0.92 0.45 21.31
C SER A 240 -0.49 0.49 21.88
N SER A 241 -1.36 1.32 21.32
CA SER A 241 -2.73 1.55 21.80
C SER A 241 -3.82 1.02 20.85
N GLY A 242 -3.44 0.42 19.73
CA GLY A 242 -4.36 -0.13 18.73
C GLY A 242 -3.66 -1.06 17.75
N LEU A 243 -4.43 -1.61 16.84
CA LEU A 243 -3.99 -2.48 15.75
C LEU A 243 -4.24 -1.79 14.40
N LEU A 244 -3.48 -2.18 13.37
CA LEU A 244 -3.76 -1.72 11.99
C LEU A 244 -5.18 -2.07 11.52
N ALA A 245 -5.73 -3.17 12.02
CA ALA A 245 -7.11 -3.58 11.76
C ALA A 245 -8.17 -2.62 12.31
N ASP A 246 -7.82 -1.77 13.27
CA ASP A 246 -8.75 -0.80 13.87
C ASP A 246 -8.93 0.44 12.99
N ILE A 247 -8.08 0.66 11.99
CA ILE A 247 -8.09 1.87 11.14
C ILE A 247 -9.38 1.96 10.33
N ALA A 248 -9.76 0.89 9.64
CA ALA A 248 -10.95 0.90 8.79
C ALA A 248 -12.25 1.13 9.59
N PRO A 249 -12.53 0.42 10.70
CA PRO A 249 -13.70 0.71 11.53
C PRO A 249 -13.66 2.12 12.14
N THR A 250 -12.48 2.64 12.52
CA THR A 250 -12.34 4.02 13.00
C THR A 250 -12.75 5.03 11.93
N ILE A 251 -12.34 4.83 10.68
CA ILE A 251 -12.73 5.70 9.55
C ILE A 251 -14.25 5.66 9.35
N LEU A 252 -14.85 4.47 9.34
CA LEU A 252 -16.31 4.34 9.17
C LEU A 252 -17.07 5.05 10.31
N GLU A 253 -16.65 4.89 11.56
CA GLU A 253 -17.25 5.59 12.70
C GLU A 253 -17.14 7.11 12.56
N LEU A 254 -15.97 7.64 12.17
CA LEU A 254 -15.79 9.08 11.93
C LEU A 254 -16.65 9.60 10.77
N MET A 255 -17.00 8.76 9.81
CA MET A 255 -17.87 9.11 8.69
C MET A 255 -19.36 8.88 9.00
N GLY A 256 -19.71 8.35 10.18
CA GLY A 256 -21.09 8.05 10.58
C GLY A 256 -21.72 6.88 9.81
N ILE A 257 -20.91 5.88 9.47
CA ILE A 257 -21.29 4.69 8.70
C ILE A 257 -21.23 3.43 9.56
#